data_bb1033d9976d85979010cf337da5cc1b
#
_entry.id   bb1033d9976d85979010cf337da5cc1b
#
_cell.length_a   1.000
_cell.length_b   1.000
_cell.length_c   1.000
_cell.angle_alpha   90.00
_cell.angle_beta   90.00
_cell.angle_gamma   90.00
#
_symmetry.space_group_name_H-M   'P 1'
#
loop_
_entity.id
_entity.type
_entity.pdbx_description
1 polymer ?
#
loop_
_entity_poly.entity_id
_entity_poly.type
_entity_poly.pdbx_seq_one_letter_code
_entity_poly.pdbx_strand_id
1 'polypeptide(L)'
;MGNRNYTWVKKDVTHAYDDIIGLPHYVSTTRPHMQMIDRAAQFSPFDALTGYDETITETARQTDARVELSEQELNALNETLIRLCERCEQARHERFHGDEAAELPRARVTWFVPDRARHRNSRKTGGSYLTFTGTVRQVDLIGGTIVFRASPGQPETLVPLADISDLLLLQPEREADSGLQQD
;
A
#
# COMPACT_ATOMS: atom_id res chain seq x y z
N MET A 1 -3.74 27.18 48.00
CA MET A 1 -3.85 26.05 47.06
C MET A 1 -2.90 26.29 45.90
N GLY A 2 -1.74 25.64 45.95
CA GLY A 2 -0.65 25.87 44.97
C GLY A 2 -0.81 24.95 43.74
N ASN A 3 -0.99 25.56 42.62
CA ASN A 3 -1.06 24.92 41.31
C ASN A 3 0.36 24.50 40.92
N ARG A 4 0.72 23.20 41.04
CA ARG A 4 1.99 22.67 40.55
C ARG A 4 1.84 22.42 39.05
N ASN A 5 2.28 23.38 38.24
CA ASN A 5 2.47 23.19 36.82
C ASN A 5 3.60 22.16 36.58
N TYR A 6 3.26 20.94 36.29
CA TYR A 6 4.21 19.95 35.77
C TYR A 6 4.51 20.29 34.31
N THR A 7 5.58 21.03 34.08
CA THR A 7 6.21 21.16 32.77
C THR A 7 6.92 19.86 32.46
N TRP A 8 6.37 19.06 31.57
CA TRP A 8 7.06 17.91 31.01
C TRP A 8 8.18 18.42 30.11
N VAL A 9 9.40 18.54 30.67
CA VAL A 9 10.61 18.74 29.89
C VAL A 9 10.80 17.44 29.09
N LYS A 10 10.70 17.50 27.75
CA LYS A 10 11.12 16.41 26.88
C LYS A 10 12.62 16.22 27.12
N LYS A 11 12.98 15.26 27.97
CA LYS A 11 14.35 14.83 28.16
C LYS A 11 14.75 14.13 26.88
N ASP A 12 15.82 14.60 26.26
CA ASP A 12 16.37 13.96 25.07
C ASP A 12 16.82 12.55 25.46
N VAL A 13 16.07 11.53 25.02
CA VAL A 13 16.30 10.12 25.40
C VAL A 13 17.32 9.43 24.51
N THR A 14 17.84 10.12 23.48
CA THR A 14 18.76 9.53 22.49
C THR A 14 20.08 9.06 23.09
N HIS A 15 20.53 9.63 24.21
CA HIS A 15 21.78 9.30 24.87
C HIS A 15 21.60 8.90 26.36
N ALA A 16 20.34 8.57 26.75
CA ALA A 16 20.04 8.29 28.17
C ALA A 16 20.69 7.01 28.72
N TYR A 17 21.17 6.14 27.84
CA TYR A 17 21.70 4.81 28.16
C TYR A 17 23.10 4.56 27.60
N ASP A 18 23.80 5.56 27.06
CA ASP A 18 25.10 5.42 26.42
C ASP A 18 26.16 4.90 27.38
N ASP A 19 26.02 5.18 28.66
CA ASP A 19 26.90 4.74 29.74
C ASP A 19 26.76 3.25 30.06
N ILE A 20 25.63 2.64 29.76
CA ILE A 20 25.37 1.25 30.11
C ILE A 20 25.24 0.32 28.89
N ILE A 21 25.02 0.86 27.69
CA ILE A 21 24.76 0.07 26.46
C ILE A 21 25.98 -0.80 26.08
N GLY A 22 27.19 -0.35 26.43
CA GLY A 22 28.45 -1.06 26.20
C GLY A 22 28.84 -2.03 27.29
N LEU A 23 28.12 -2.08 28.43
CA LEU A 23 28.46 -2.96 29.53
C LEU A 23 28.09 -4.42 29.20
N PRO A 24 28.95 -5.39 29.59
CA PRO A 24 28.64 -6.79 29.41
C PRO A 24 27.39 -7.17 30.24
N HIS A 25 26.52 -7.98 29.64
CA HIS A 25 25.35 -8.45 30.35
C HIS A 25 25.72 -9.21 31.62
N TYR A 26 25.07 -8.87 32.74
CA TYR A 26 25.31 -9.53 34.01
C TYR A 26 24.95 -11.02 33.94
N VAL A 27 25.89 -11.88 34.27
CA VAL A 27 25.69 -13.32 34.41
C VAL A 27 25.84 -13.71 35.87
N SER A 28 24.80 -14.30 36.47
CA SER A 28 24.83 -14.73 37.85
C SER A 28 25.82 -15.88 38.04
N THR A 29 26.70 -15.77 39.01
CA THR A 29 27.65 -16.82 39.39
C THR A 29 27.02 -17.92 40.26
N THR A 30 25.88 -17.62 40.89
CA THR A 30 25.20 -18.51 41.85
C THR A 30 23.98 -19.18 41.26
N ARG A 31 23.41 -18.60 40.20
CA ARG A 31 22.21 -19.16 39.53
C ARG A 31 22.49 -19.34 38.05
N PRO A 32 22.59 -20.60 37.58
CA PRO A 32 22.72 -20.84 36.14
C PRO A 32 21.51 -20.31 35.37
N HIS A 33 21.73 -19.87 34.15
CA HIS A 33 20.63 -19.50 33.27
C HIS A 33 19.70 -20.66 33.03
N MET A 34 18.39 -20.37 33.03
CA MET A 34 17.38 -21.35 32.62
C MET A 34 17.67 -21.83 31.21
N GLN A 35 17.58 -23.14 30.98
CA GLN A 35 17.77 -23.71 29.65
C GLN A 35 16.75 -23.14 28.66
N MET A 36 17.15 -23.03 27.38
CA MET A 36 16.29 -22.46 26.34
C MET A 36 14.96 -23.22 26.22
N ILE A 37 14.98 -24.54 26.41
CA ILE A 37 13.78 -25.38 26.33
C ILE A 37 12.80 -25.05 27.48
N ASP A 38 13.33 -24.82 28.69
CA ASP A 38 12.49 -24.49 29.85
C ASP A 38 11.92 -23.08 29.73
N ARG A 39 12.66 -22.14 29.12
CA ARG A 39 12.16 -20.81 28.78
C ARG A 39 11.06 -20.87 27.75
N ALA A 40 11.23 -21.70 26.71
CA ALA A 40 10.20 -21.92 25.70
C ALA A 40 8.94 -22.58 26.31
N ALA A 41 9.10 -23.54 27.22
CA ALA A 41 8.00 -24.21 27.91
C ALA A 41 7.14 -23.25 28.76
N GLN A 42 7.67 -22.10 29.21
CA GLN A 42 6.89 -21.09 29.93
C GLN A 42 5.81 -20.45 29.06
N PHE A 43 6.01 -20.45 27.73
CA PHE A 43 5.03 -19.92 26.78
C PHE A 43 4.06 -20.99 26.24
N SER A 44 4.33 -22.26 26.50
CA SER A 44 3.48 -23.38 26.06
C SER A 44 2.00 -23.26 26.49
N PRO A 45 1.65 -22.75 27.69
CA PRO A 45 0.27 -22.55 28.07
C PRO A 45 -0.49 -21.54 27.19
N PHE A 46 0.22 -20.60 26.56
CA PHE A 46 -0.39 -19.61 25.66
C PHE A 46 -0.75 -20.22 24.30
N ASP A 47 0.00 -21.23 23.86
CA ASP A 47 -0.26 -21.97 22.61
C ASP A 47 -1.56 -22.81 22.71
N ALA A 48 -1.97 -23.16 23.92
CA ALA A 48 -3.22 -23.86 24.18
C ALA A 48 -4.46 -22.96 24.19
N LEU A 49 -4.29 -21.61 24.18
CA LEU A 49 -5.39 -20.68 24.13
C LEU A 49 -5.95 -20.58 22.71
N THR A 50 -7.14 -21.09 22.49
CA THR A 50 -7.84 -20.99 21.20
C THR A 50 -7.92 -19.54 20.74
N GLY A 51 -7.35 -19.23 19.55
CA GLY A 51 -7.35 -17.90 18.96
C GLY A 51 -6.23 -16.96 19.44
N TYR A 52 -5.29 -17.42 20.26
CA TYR A 52 -4.16 -16.60 20.70
C TYR A 52 -3.21 -16.27 19.53
N ASP A 53 -2.88 -17.23 18.69
CA ASP A 53 -2.06 -17.03 17.50
C ASP A 53 -2.72 -16.09 16.49
N GLU A 54 -4.04 -16.23 16.33
CA GLU A 54 -4.83 -15.31 15.49
C GLU A 54 -4.78 -13.88 16.03
N THR A 55 -4.86 -13.72 17.35
CA THR A 55 -4.79 -12.41 18.01
C THR A 55 -3.40 -11.77 17.86
N ILE A 56 -2.33 -12.56 18.00
CA ILE A 56 -0.95 -12.08 17.78
C ILE A 56 -0.76 -11.69 16.32
N THR A 57 -1.18 -12.54 15.39
CA THR A 57 -1.09 -12.28 13.95
C THR A 57 -1.85 -11.01 13.58
N GLU A 58 -3.06 -10.84 14.11
CA GLU A 58 -3.86 -9.64 13.88
C GLU A 58 -3.25 -8.38 14.53
N THR A 59 -2.61 -8.51 15.70
CA THR A 59 -1.94 -7.38 16.36
C THR A 59 -0.66 -6.98 15.62
N ALA A 60 0.06 -7.94 15.06
CA ALA A 60 1.26 -7.71 14.26
C ALA A 60 0.94 -7.20 12.84
N ARG A 61 -0.32 -7.31 12.41
CA ARG A 61 -0.74 -6.88 11.09
C ARG A 61 -0.69 -5.37 10.95
N GLN A 62 0.22 -4.92 10.11
CA GLN A 62 0.38 -3.52 9.78
C GLN A 62 -0.61 -3.12 8.69
N THR A 63 -1.43 -2.11 8.96
CA THR A 63 -2.38 -1.55 8.00
C THR A 63 -2.16 -0.06 7.87
N ASP A 64 -2.24 0.44 6.65
CA ASP A 64 -2.15 1.85 6.36
C ASP A 64 -3.49 2.54 6.60
N ALA A 65 -3.43 3.81 6.99
CA ALA A 65 -4.60 4.66 7.02
C ALA A 65 -4.89 5.17 5.60
N ARG A 66 -6.17 5.32 5.26
CA ARG A 66 -6.54 5.96 3.99
C ARG A 66 -6.07 7.42 4.00
N VAL A 67 -5.31 7.82 2.99
CA VAL A 67 -4.87 9.19 2.79
C VAL A 67 -6.03 9.99 2.20
N GLU A 68 -6.32 11.14 2.79
CA GLU A 68 -7.25 12.12 2.22
C GLU A 68 -6.46 13.00 1.25
N LEU A 69 -6.87 12.97 -0.02
CA LEU A 69 -6.25 13.78 -1.06
C LEU A 69 -6.62 15.26 -0.87
N SER A 70 -5.67 16.15 -1.04
CA SER A 70 -5.89 17.57 -1.10
C SER A 70 -6.71 17.96 -2.35
N GLU A 71 -7.31 19.12 -2.35
CA GLU A 71 -8.08 19.62 -3.49
C GLU A 71 -7.22 19.73 -4.77
N GLN A 72 -5.94 20.06 -4.63
CA GLN A 72 -5.01 20.11 -5.77
C GLN A 72 -4.73 18.72 -6.35
N GLU A 73 -4.54 17.72 -5.50
CA GLU A 73 -4.33 16.32 -5.92
C GLU A 73 -5.58 15.76 -6.58
N LEU A 74 -6.77 16.05 -6.04
CA LEU A 74 -8.05 15.68 -6.65
C LEU A 74 -8.23 16.29 -8.04
N ASN A 75 -7.88 17.56 -8.21
CA ASN A 75 -7.96 18.25 -9.51
C ASN A 75 -6.99 17.63 -10.52
N ALA A 76 -5.74 17.35 -10.13
CA ALA A 76 -4.76 16.68 -10.98
C ALA A 76 -5.20 15.27 -11.39
N LEU A 77 -5.80 14.52 -10.45
CA LEU A 77 -6.35 13.19 -10.72
C LEU A 77 -7.53 13.27 -11.70
N ASN A 78 -8.43 14.24 -11.52
CA ASN A 78 -9.55 14.45 -12.43
C ASN A 78 -9.09 14.84 -13.86
N GLU A 79 -8.09 15.71 -13.98
CA GLU A 79 -7.50 16.03 -15.30
C GLU A 79 -6.91 14.79 -15.98
N THR A 80 -6.21 13.95 -15.22
CA THR A 80 -5.64 12.71 -15.74
C THR A 80 -6.73 11.72 -16.16
N LEU A 81 -7.81 11.63 -15.40
CA LEU A 81 -8.99 10.81 -15.73
C LEU A 81 -9.66 11.28 -17.03
N ILE A 82 -9.85 12.59 -17.20
CA ILE A 82 -10.44 13.15 -18.42
C ILE A 82 -9.58 12.79 -19.64
N ARG A 83 -8.26 13.02 -19.56
CA ARG A 83 -7.33 12.64 -20.62
C ARG A 83 -7.34 11.13 -20.92
N LEU A 84 -7.48 10.32 -19.89
CA LEU A 84 -7.59 8.86 -20.04
C LEU A 84 -8.86 8.47 -20.75
N CYS A 85 -10.02 9.06 -20.40
CA CYS A 85 -11.29 8.85 -21.08
C CYS A 85 -11.19 9.22 -22.56
N GLU A 86 -10.70 10.42 -22.88
CA GLU A 86 -10.52 10.88 -24.25
C GLU A 86 -9.68 9.91 -25.09
N ARG A 87 -8.57 9.43 -24.54
CA ARG A 87 -7.70 8.45 -25.22
C ARG A 87 -8.38 7.09 -25.40
N CYS A 88 -9.14 6.64 -24.42
CA CYS A 88 -9.91 5.39 -24.53
C CYS A 88 -10.99 5.49 -25.62
N GLU A 89 -11.68 6.64 -25.70
CA GLU A 89 -12.70 6.89 -26.72
C GLU A 89 -12.08 7.00 -28.10
N GLN A 90 -10.95 7.71 -28.23
CA GLN A 90 -10.22 7.82 -29.47
C GLN A 90 -9.76 6.45 -29.99
N ALA A 91 -9.10 5.64 -29.16
CA ALA A 91 -8.64 4.31 -29.54
C ALA A 91 -9.81 3.38 -29.90
N ARG A 92 -10.96 3.53 -29.25
CA ARG A 92 -12.18 2.79 -29.59
C ARG A 92 -12.76 3.22 -30.95
N HIS A 93 -12.73 4.51 -31.22
CA HIS A 93 -13.20 5.07 -32.49
C HIS A 93 -12.32 4.61 -33.66
N GLU A 94 -11.01 4.67 -33.49
CA GLU A 94 -10.02 4.21 -34.49
C GLU A 94 -10.22 2.72 -34.83
N ARG A 95 -10.38 1.88 -33.81
CA ARG A 95 -10.69 0.44 -34.00
C ARG A 95 -12.00 0.19 -34.71
N PHE A 96 -13.03 0.99 -34.42
CA PHE A 96 -14.31 0.88 -35.10
C PHE A 96 -14.24 1.23 -36.59
N HIS A 97 -13.33 2.13 -36.97
CA HIS A 97 -13.06 2.53 -38.34
C HIS A 97 -12.02 1.65 -39.07
N GLY A 98 -11.61 0.53 -38.48
CA GLY A 98 -10.80 -0.49 -39.14
C GLY A 98 -9.30 -0.40 -38.80
N ASP A 99 -8.89 0.46 -37.93
CA ASP A 99 -7.52 0.47 -37.40
C ASP A 99 -7.41 -0.50 -36.22
N GLU A 100 -7.18 -1.78 -36.55
CA GLU A 100 -6.97 -2.81 -35.52
C GLU A 100 -5.68 -2.61 -34.71
N ALA A 101 -4.76 -1.79 -35.21
CA ALA A 101 -3.50 -1.46 -34.54
C ALA A 101 -3.63 -0.35 -33.51
N ALA A 102 -4.78 0.33 -33.43
CA ALA A 102 -5.00 1.38 -32.44
C ALA A 102 -4.79 0.86 -31.01
N GLU A 103 -3.79 1.36 -30.33
CA GLU A 103 -3.43 0.93 -28.99
C GLU A 103 -4.29 1.61 -27.93
N LEU A 104 -4.82 0.79 -27.03
CA LEU A 104 -5.48 1.29 -25.85
C LEU A 104 -4.46 1.96 -24.90
N PRO A 105 -4.83 3.03 -24.21
CA PRO A 105 -3.90 3.73 -23.30
C PRO A 105 -3.44 2.82 -22.18
N ARG A 106 -2.16 2.95 -21.81
CA ARG A 106 -1.57 2.30 -20.64
C ARG A 106 -1.51 3.30 -19.50
N ALA A 107 -1.83 2.84 -18.29
CA ALA A 107 -1.76 3.67 -17.11
C ALA A 107 -1.25 2.86 -15.92
N ARG A 108 -0.67 3.59 -14.94
CA ARG A 108 -0.37 3.09 -13.61
C ARG A 108 -1.39 3.70 -12.66
N VAL A 109 -1.99 2.85 -11.85
CA VAL A 109 -2.96 3.27 -10.83
C VAL A 109 -2.52 2.77 -9.46
N THR A 110 -2.65 3.61 -8.45
CA THR A 110 -2.50 3.24 -7.04
C THR A 110 -3.83 3.52 -6.35
N TRP A 111 -4.37 2.51 -5.67
CA TRP A 111 -5.65 2.65 -4.96
C TRP A 111 -5.61 1.98 -3.59
N PHE A 112 -6.49 2.44 -2.72
CA PHE A 112 -6.65 1.92 -1.38
C PHE A 112 -7.61 0.73 -1.37
N VAL A 113 -7.17 -0.38 -0.76
CA VAL A 113 -8.01 -1.57 -0.55
C VAL A 113 -8.28 -1.69 0.94
N PRO A 114 -9.53 -1.47 1.39
CA PRO A 114 -9.88 -1.56 2.79
C PRO A 114 -9.78 -2.99 3.30
N ASP A 115 -9.22 -3.15 4.49
CA ASP A 115 -9.13 -4.42 5.18
C ASP A 115 -10.49 -4.82 5.77
N ARG A 116 -11.14 -5.80 5.15
CA ARG A 116 -12.46 -6.29 5.57
C ARG A 116 -12.43 -7.12 6.86
N ALA A 117 -11.29 -7.66 7.26
CA ALA A 117 -11.18 -8.52 8.44
C ALA A 117 -11.36 -7.71 9.75
N ARG A 118 -11.02 -6.44 9.75
CA ARG A 118 -11.05 -5.55 10.92
C ARG A 118 -12.40 -4.88 11.20
N HIS A 119 -13.41 -5.08 10.37
CA HIS A 119 -14.69 -4.36 10.46
C HIS A 119 -15.49 -4.62 11.75
N ARG A 120 -15.12 -5.62 12.55
CA ARG A 120 -15.99 -6.01 13.69
C ARG A 120 -15.83 -5.17 14.95
N ASN A 121 -14.68 -4.48 15.17
CA ASN A 121 -14.44 -3.75 16.43
C ASN A 121 -13.57 -2.49 16.33
N SER A 122 -13.13 -2.05 15.17
CA SER A 122 -12.25 -0.88 15.05
C SER A 122 -12.93 0.31 14.37
N ARG A 123 -12.89 1.47 15.03
CA ARG A 123 -13.38 2.75 14.48
C ARG A 123 -12.52 3.30 13.33
N LYS A 124 -11.36 2.71 13.05
CA LYS A 124 -10.48 3.11 11.94
C LYS A 124 -10.36 1.95 10.96
N THR A 125 -10.88 2.15 9.77
CA THR A 125 -10.73 1.22 8.65
C THR A 125 -9.30 1.34 8.15
N GLY A 126 -8.44 0.40 8.53
CA GLY A 126 -7.13 0.23 7.94
C GLY A 126 -7.23 -0.51 6.61
N GLY A 127 -6.18 -0.47 5.81
CA GLY A 127 -6.11 -1.17 4.53
C GLY A 127 -4.70 -1.22 4.00
N SER A 128 -4.57 -1.44 2.71
CA SER A 128 -3.29 -1.40 1.99
C SER A 128 -3.45 -0.67 0.66
N TYR A 129 -2.36 -0.07 0.19
CA TYR A 129 -2.29 0.50 -1.15
C TYR A 129 -1.77 -0.54 -2.12
N LEU A 130 -2.53 -0.75 -3.20
CA LEU A 130 -2.10 -1.59 -4.32
C LEU A 130 -1.76 -0.71 -5.51
N THR A 131 -0.68 -1.05 -6.20
CA THR A 131 -0.28 -0.40 -7.46
C THR A 131 -0.37 -1.40 -8.59
N PHE A 132 -1.03 -1.00 -9.67
CA PHE A 132 -1.15 -1.80 -10.88
C PHE A 132 -0.78 -0.99 -12.10
N THR A 133 -0.11 -1.64 -13.04
CA THR A 133 0.23 -1.04 -14.34
C THR A 133 -0.31 -1.93 -15.44
N GLY A 134 -1.10 -1.35 -16.32
CA GLY A 134 -1.70 -2.13 -17.41
C GLY A 134 -2.41 -1.26 -18.45
N THR A 135 -3.01 -1.93 -19.40
CA THR A 135 -3.84 -1.31 -20.46
C THR A 135 -5.23 -1.02 -19.92
N VAL A 136 -5.73 0.17 -20.15
CA VAL A 136 -7.08 0.57 -19.74
C VAL A 136 -8.06 0.16 -20.84
N ARG A 137 -9.01 -0.71 -20.46
CA ARG A 137 -10.04 -1.21 -21.36
C ARG A 137 -11.25 -0.29 -21.41
N GLN A 138 -11.64 0.19 -20.26
CA GLN A 138 -12.83 1.00 -20.09
C GLN A 138 -12.74 1.85 -18.83
N VAL A 139 -13.26 3.05 -18.92
CA VAL A 139 -13.52 3.93 -17.77
C VAL A 139 -15.05 4.06 -17.69
N ASP A 140 -15.61 3.61 -16.59
CA ASP A 140 -17.06 3.76 -16.30
C ASP A 140 -17.24 4.84 -15.23
N LEU A 141 -17.54 6.05 -15.68
CA LEU A 141 -17.76 7.19 -14.78
C LEU A 141 -19.07 7.08 -14.00
N ILE A 142 -20.07 6.35 -14.53
CA ILE A 142 -21.36 6.16 -13.87
C ILE A 142 -21.26 5.07 -12.81
N GLY A 143 -20.66 3.94 -13.16
CA GLY A 143 -20.39 2.84 -12.24
C GLY A 143 -19.21 3.12 -11.31
N GLY A 144 -18.46 4.21 -11.52
CA GLY A 144 -17.34 4.61 -10.68
C GLY A 144 -16.17 3.64 -10.70
N THR A 145 -15.85 3.03 -11.86
CA THR A 145 -14.81 2.00 -11.97
C THR A 145 -13.94 2.17 -13.21
N ILE A 146 -12.67 1.78 -13.09
CA ILE A 146 -11.77 1.61 -14.24
C ILE A 146 -11.45 0.13 -14.39
N VAL A 147 -11.49 -0.36 -15.62
CA VAL A 147 -11.15 -1.73 -15.97
C VAL A 147 -9.78 -1.77 -16.60
N PHE A 148 -8.85 -2.44 -15.93
CA PHE A 148 -7.49 -2.65 -16.40
C PHE A 148 -7.26 -4.09 -16.84
N ARG A 149 -6.30 -4.28 -17.75
CA ARG A 149 -5.75 -5.58 -18.14
C ARG A 149 -4.24 -5.51 -18.20
N ALA A 150 -3.54 -6.43 -17.53
CA ALA A 150 -2.09 -6.47 -17.53
C ALA A 150 -1.53 -6.92 -18.90
N SER A 151 -2.09 -8.01 -19.45
CA SER A 151 -1.71 -8.59 -20.71
C SER A 151 -2.88 -9.28 -21.40
N PRO A 152 -2.85 -9.48 -22.72
CA PRO A 152 -3.86 -10.26 -23.42
C PRO A 152 -4.01 -11.66 -22.80
N GLY A 153 -5.26 -12.04 -22.48
CA GLY A 153 -5.56 -13.34 -21.86
C GLY A 153 -5.53 -13.36 -20.31
N GLN A 154 -5.05 -12.31 -19.66
CA GLN A 154 -5.14 -12.21 -18.20
C GLN A 154 -6.47 -11.65 -17.71
N PRO A 155 -6.87 -11.96 -16.45
CA PRO A 155 -8.10 -11.44 -15.88
C PRO A 155 -8.09 -9.92 -15.79
N GLU A 156 -9.24 -9.33 -15.89
CA GLU A 156 -9.43 -7.90 -15.74
C GLU A 156 -9.42 -7.51 -14.27
N THR A 157 -8.76 -6.39 -13.98
CA THR A 157 -8.71 -5.79 -12.64
C THR A 157 -9.64 -4.59 -12.62
N LEU A 158 -10.64 -4.63 -11.75
CA LEU A 158 -11.56 -3.50 -11.54
C LEU A 158 -11.04 -2.65 -10.39
N VAL A 159 -10.89 -1.36 -10.65
CA VAL A 159 -10.41 -0.38 -9.68
C VAL A 159 -11.50 0.65 -9.44
N PRO A 160 -12.02 0.79 -8.19
CA PRO A 160 -12.99 1.82 -7.86
C PRO A 160 -12.38 3.21 -7.94
N LEU A 161 -13.03 4.14 -8.63
CA LEU A 161 -12.58 5.54 -8.75
C LEU A 161 -12.45 6.24 -7.39
N ALA A 162 -13.36 5.92 -6.47
CA ALA A 162 -13.40 6.54 -5.14
C ALA A 162 -12.17 6.19 -4.28
N ASP A 163 -11.48 5.10 -4.60
CA ASP A 163 -10.36 4.60 -3.80
C ASP A 163 -8.99 4.90 -4.44
N ILE A 164 -8.97 5.54 -5.61
CA ILE A 164 -7.74 5.90 -6.29
C ILE A 164 -7.03 7.02 -5.53
N SER A 165 -5.75 6.80 -5.24
CA SER A 165 -4.86 7.80 -4.65
C SER A 165 -3.91 8.43 -5.67
N ASP A 166 -3.54 7.67 -6.72
CA ASP A 166 -2.67 8.16 -7.78
C ASP A 166 -2.99 7.50 -9.12
N LEU A 167 -2.93 8.28 -10.19
CA LEU A 167 -3.15 7.80 -11.56
C LEU A 167 -2.19 8.47 -12.53
N LEU A 168 -1.39 7.68 -13.20
CA LEU A 168 -0.38 8.13 -14.12
C LEU A 168 -0.59 7.51 -15.51
N LEU A 169 -0.81 8.39 -16.50
CA LEU A 169 -0.94 7.96 -17.88
C LEU A 169 0.45 7.71 -18.47
N LEU A 170 0.71 6.50 -18.92
CA LEU A 170 1.96 6.13 -19.54
C LEU A 170 1.92 6.47 -21.03
N GLN A 171 3.00 7.03 -21.53
CA GLN A 171 3.17 7.23 -22.96
C GLN A 171 3.47 5.86 -23.61
N PRO A 172 3.01 5.61 -24.85
CA PRO A 172 3.46 4.44 -25.60
C PRO A 172 4.99 4.51 -25.67
N GLU A 173 5.66 3.41 -25.34
CA GLU A 173 7.09 3.29 -25.55
C GLU A 173 7.32 3.45 -27.06
N ARG A 174 7.85 4.59 -27.47
CA ARG A 174 8.46 4.69 -28.78
C ARG A 174 9.64 3.72 -28.73
N GLU A 175 9.56 2.63 -29.48
CA GLU A 175 10.73 1.80 -29.73
C GLU A 175 11.86 2.75 -30.12
N ALA A 176 12.90 2.80 -29.27
CA ALA A 176 14.12 3.49 -29.61
C ALA A 176 14.64 2.80 -30.85
N ASP A 177 14.48 3.47 -32.00
CA ASP A 177 15.09 3.12 -33.27
C ASP A 177 16.59 2.96 -33.01
N SER A 178 17.00 1.72 -32.84
CA SER A 178 18.41 1.33 -32.79
C SER A 178 18.94 1.46 -34.20
N GLY A 179 19.17 2.71 -34.60
CA GLY A 179 19.95 3.02 -35.79
C GLY A 179 21.36 2.44 -35.64
N LEU A 180 21.52 1.20 -36.09
CA LEU A 180 22.80 0.65 -36.45
C LEU A 180 23.32 1.46 -37.63
N GLN A 181 24.13 2.48 -37.35
CA GLN A 181 25.07 2.99 -38.32
C GLN A 181 26.21 1.97 -38.44
N GLN A 182 26.17 1.21 -39.52
CA GLN A 182 27.33 0.54 -40.06
C GLN A 182 28.09 1.59 -40.87
N ASP A 183 29.32 1.82 -40.49
CA ASP A 183 30.44 2.23 -41.36
C ASP A 183 31.66 1.44 -40.96
#